data_2f56cf90e6ffe2a40ed7f544374ccf1b
#
_entry.id   2f56cf90e6ffe2a40ed7f544374ccf1b
#
_cell.length_a   1.000
_cell.length_b   1.000
_cell.length_c   1.000
_cell.angle_alpha   90.00
_cell.angle_beta   90.00
_cell.angle_gamma   90.00
#
_symmetry.space_group_name_H-M   'P 1'
#
loop_
_entity.id
_entity.type
_entity.pdbx_description
1 polymer ?
#
loop_
_entity_poly.entity_id
_entity_poly.type
_entity_poly.pdbx_seq_one_letter_code
_entity_poly.pdbx_strand_id
1 'polypeptide(L)'
;MVPKESTLAENAMLFRERKEYAIFRVFLRQDLPALFLFPKTFPPPYPALFFLHHYRGSKENLIFFASEAAQRGFAILALDMEYHGERKVNGRDILSTDLEDDYYAFLQTFEHSLLALQFLEAHKNIRPGEIFFLGVSLGALVGTVVSALYGKFKGIALVVGGGNIEILFTESMLDSIVNIRYDLRKKNIPIRDIATAWKELDPLHAAEKITNTPVFLYNATQDTIVPVECTLELYKAIRAPKEIQWFHGEHNLFYLPRYQVPQKVFECFAALR
;
A
#
# COMPACT_ATOMS: atom_id res chain seq x y z
N MET A 1 9.57 24.31 8.86
CA MET A 1 10.29 24.90 7.69
C MET A 1 10.30 23.83 6.61
N VAL A 2 9.61 24.05 5.48
CA VAL A 2 9.58 23.07 4.37
C VAL A 2 11.01 22.96 3.80
N PRO A 3 11.53 21.74 3.51
CA PRO A 3 12.82 21.59 2.85
C PRO A 3 12.85 22.41 1.55
N LYS A 4 13.97 23.06 1.27
CA LYS A 4 14.18 23.75 -0.02
C LYS A 4 14.19 22.68 -1.14
N GLU A 5 13.67 23.00 -2.32
CA GLU A 5 13.62 22.09 -3.46
C GLU A 5 14.97 21.41 -3.74
N SER A 6 16.07 22.15 -3.63
CA SER A 6 17.45 21.64 -3.77
C SER A 6 17.86 20.57 -2.74
N THR A 7 17.04 20.28 -1.74
CA THR A 7 17.30 19.28 -0.70
C THR A 7 16.40 18.07 -0.79
N LEU A 8 15.44 18.05 -1.72
CA LEU A 8 14.42 17.00 -1.85
C LEU A 8 14.82 15.91 -2.85
N ALA A 9 15.12 16.28 -4.06
CA ALA A 9 15.71 15.52 -5.15
C ALA A 9 16.09 16.56 -6.21
N GLU A 10 17.02 16.24 -7.10
CA GLU A 10 17.50 17.21 -8.13
C GLU A 10 16.38 17.77 -9.02
N ASN A 11 15.21 17.10 -9.09
CA ASN A 11 14.07 17.45 -9.94
C ASN A 11 12.73 17.48 -9.16
N ALA A 12 12.72 17.91 -7.90
CA ALA A 12 11.49 18.05 -7.13
C ALA A 12 10.68 19.25 -7.61
N MET A 13 9.39 19.03 -7.91
CA MET A 13 8.44 20.07 -8.32
C MET A 13 7.29 20.16 -7.31
N LEU A 14 6.93 21.38 -6.90
CA LEU A 14 5.77 21.58 -6.04
C LEU A 14 4.49 21.09 -6.74
N PHE A 15 3.86 20.09 -6.17
CA PHE A 15 2.59 19.50 -6.67
C PHE A 15 1.37 20.16 -6.01
N ARG A 16 1.42 20.32 -4.69
CA ARG A 16 0.33 20.91 -3.90
C ARG A 16 0.86 21.53 -2.61
N GLU A 17 0.29 22.66 -2.21
CA GLU A 17 0.57 23.28 -0.94
C GLU A 17 -0.71 23.56 -0.15
N ARG A 18 -0.65 23.37 1.17
CA ARG A 18 -1.67 23.73 2.17
C ARG A 18 -0.98 24.37 3.37
N LYS A 19 -1.78 24.88 4.31
CA LYS A 19 -1.24 25.49 5.53
C LYS A 19 -0.39 24.50 6.32
N GLU A 20 -0.81 23.24 6.41
CA GLU A 20 -0.21 22.20 7.25
C GLU A 20 0.89 21.40 6.53
N TYR A 21 0.88 21.31 5.20
CA TYR A 21 1.82 20.48 4.43
C TYR A 21 2.13 21.03 3.03
N ALA A 22 3.22 20.52 2.48
CA ALA A 22 3.55 20.65 1.05
C ALA A 22 3.79 19.27 0.46
N ILE A 23 3.31 19.03 -0.77
CA ILE A 23 3.52 17.81 -1.54
C ILE A 23 4.36 18.17 -2.75
N PHE A 24 5.41 17.40 -2.99
CA PHE A 24 6.29 17.54 -4.14
C PHE A 24 6.17 16.30 -5.02
N ARG A 25 6.14 16.51 -6.34
CA ARG A 25 6.41 15.46 -7.31
C ARG A 25 7.91 15.28 -7.40
N VAL A 26 8.37 14.06 -7.19
CA VAL A 26 9.78 13.68 -7.24
C VAL A 26 9.96 12.48 -8.17
N PHE A 27 11.16 12.27 -8.69
CA PHE A 27 11.52 11.07 -9.44
C PHE A 27 12.56 10.30 -8.63
N LEU A 28 12.24 9.05 -8.30
CA LEU A 28 13.17 8.16 -7.57
C LEU A 28 14.22 7.55 -8.50
N ARG A 29 13.84 7.36 -9.74
CA ARG A 29 14.67 7.13 -10.92
C ARG A 29 14.19 8.09 -12.01
N GLN A 30 14.85 8.11 -13.19
CA GLN A 30 14.44 8.97 -14.32
C GLN A 30 12.98 8.77 -14.74
N ASP A 31 12.44 7.56 -14.50
CA ASP A 31 11.12 7.10 -14.95
C ASP A 31 10.16 6.66 -13.82
N LEU A 32 10.55 6.78 -12.55
CA LEU A 32 9.72 6.36 -11.42
C LEU A 32 9.18 7.58 -10.65
N PRO A 33 8.00 8.12 -11.03
CA PRO A 33 7.41 9.27 -10.38
C PRO A 33 6.81 8.88 -9.03
N ALA A 34 7.00 9.76 -8.04
CA ALA A 34 6.45 9.64 -6.70
C ALA A 34 5.89 10.98 -6.23
N LEU A 35 5.01 10.96 -5.25
CA LEU A 35 4.63 12.14 -4.48
C LEU A 35 5.24 12.05 -3.08
N PHE A 36 5.88 13.14 -2.66
CA PHE A 36 6.49 13.23 -1.35
C PHE A 36 5.89 14.40 -0.56
N LEU A 37 5.17 14.09 0.51
CA LEU A 37 4.56 15.05 1.42
C LEU A 37 5.49 15.35 2.60
N PHE A 38 5.61 16.63 2.95
CA PHE A 38 6.28 17.09 4.16
C PHE A 38 5.34 17.94 5.02
N PRO A 39 5.31 17.71 6.35
CA PRO A 39 4.59 18.60 7.28
C PRO A 39 5.31 19.94 7.39
N LYS A 40 4.55 21.03 7.49
CA LYS A 40 5.09 22.40 7.59
C LYS A 40 5.25 22.87 9.05
N THR A 41 4.52 22.24 9.97
CA THR A 41 4.45 22.65 11.39
C THR A 41 5.48 21.95 12.27
N PHE A 42 6.22 20.99 11.74
CA PHE A 42 7.27 20.25 12.44
C PHE A 42 8.61 20.45 11.74
N PRO A 43 9.74 20.47 12.49
CA PRO A 43 11.07 20.45 11.89
C PRO A 43 11.49 19.04 11.48
N PRO A 44 12.36 18.89 10.45
CA PRO A 44 13.01 17.61 10.15
C PRO A 44 14.02 17.21 11.26
N PRO A 45 14.41 15.94 11.36
CA PRO A 45 13.96 14.82 10.53
C PRO A 45 12.58 14.29 10.94
N TYR A 46 11.83 13.80 9.95
CA TYR A 46 10.47 13.29 10.12
C TYR A 46 10.41 11.76 10.20
N PRO A 47 9.48 11.16 10.97
CA PRO A 47 9.04 9.81 10.68
C PRO A 47 8.41 9.79 9.28
N ALA A 48 8.59 8.72 8.54
CA ALA A 48 8.06 8.59 7.19
C ALA A 48 7.01 7.48 7.08
N LEU A 49 6.03 7.71 6.25
CA LEU A 49 5.05 6.73 5.81
C LEU A 49 5.31 6.40 4.34
N PHE A 50 5.51 5.11 4.02
CA PHE A 50 5.44 4.63 2.66
C PHE A 50 4.00 4.18 2.37
N PHE A 51 3.39 4.75 1.31
CA PHE A 51 1.97 4.56 0.98
C PHE A 51 1.79 3.89 -0.37
N LEU A 52 0.96 2.82 -0.42
CA LEU A 52 0.47 2.19 -1.63
C LEU A 52 -1.05 2.28 -1.73
N HIS A 53 -1.53 2.73 -2.88
CA HIS A 53 -2.93 3.00 -3.17
C HIS A 53 -3.75 1.73 -3.48
N HIS A 54 -5.07 1.84 -3.55
CA HIS A 54 -5.98 0.77 -3.96
C HIS A 54 -5.98 0.55 -5.48
N TYR A 55 -6.57 -0.57 -5.93
CA TYR A 55 -6.81 -0.86 -7.34
C TYR A 55 -7.54 0.31 -8.03
N ARG A 56 -7.11 0.66 -9.26
CA ARG A 56 -7.56 1.85 -10.01
C ARG A 56 -7.33 3.19 -9.30
N GLY A 57 -6.59 3.20 -8.21
CA GLY A 57 -6.13 4.42 -7.55
C GLY A 57 -4.82 4.94 -8.15
N SER A 58 -4.19 5.84 -7.41
CA SER A 58 -2.89 6.41 -7.76
C SER A 58 -2.19 6.97 -6.50
N LYS A 59 -0.93 7.36 -6.63
CA LYS A 59 -0.18 8.00 -5.56
C LYS A 59 -0.86 9.26 -5.00
N GLU A 60 -1.71 9.94 -5.79
CA GLU A 60 -2.51 11.09 -5.34
C GLU A 60 -3.49 10.73 -4.22
N ASN A 61 -3.84 9.44 -4.04
CA ASN A 61 -4.69 9.00 -2.94
C ASN A 61 -4.06 9.24 -1.55
N LEU A 62 -2.76 9.53 -1.47
CA LEU A 62 -2.13 9.99 -0.22
C LEU A 62 -2.87 11.17 0.40
N ILE A 63 -3.62 11.95 -0.40
CA ILE A 63 -4.34 13.14 0.06
C ILE A 63 -5.38 12.82 1.14
N PHE A 64 -5.94 11.60 1.14
CA PHE A 64 -6.87 11.15 2.17
C PHE A 64 -6.24 11.05 3.57
N PHE A 65 -4.90 10.90 3.61
CA PHE A 65 -4.11 10.76 4.83
C PHE A 65 -3.27 12.02 5.15
N ALA A 66 -3.20 12.97 4.22
CA ALA A 66 -2.28 14.11 4.26
C ALA A 66 -2.43 14.99 5.50
N SER A 67 -3.68 15.33 5.87
CA SER A 67 -3.94 16.21 7.01
C SER A 67 -3.54 15.56 8.34
N GLU A 68 -3.93 14.30 8.53
CA GLU A 68 -3.61 13.53 9.74
C GLU A 68 -2.10 13.30 9.88
N ALA A 69 -1.42 12.98 8.77
CA ALA A 69 0.03 12.86 8.73
C ALA A 69 0.72 14.16 9.14
N ALA A 70 0.33 15.26 8.51
CA ALA A 70 0.94 16.57 8.76
C ALA A 70 0.74 17.06 10.19
N GLN A 71 -0.46 16.83 10.77
CA GLN A 71 -0.76 17.20 12.16
C GLN A 71 0.07 16.42 13.18
N ARG A 72 0.57 15.23 12.80
CA ARG A 72 1.42 14.39 13.66
C ARG A 72 2.89 14.37 13.26
N GLY A 73 3.26 15.21 12.29
CA GLY A 73 4.66 15.41 11.87
C GLY A 73 5.22 14.29 11.00
N PHE A 74 4.37 13.50 10.32
CA PHE A 74 4.80 12.47 9.37
C PHE A 74 5.02 13.04 7.98
N ALA A 75 6.10 12.63 7.31
CA ALA A 75 6.23 12.71 5.86
C ALA A 75 5.55 11.50 5.21
N ILE A 76 5.08 11.61 3.96
CA ILE A 76 4.51 10.47 3.21
C ILE A 76 5.19 10.41 1.85
N LEU A 77 5.73 9.25 1.49
CA LEU A 77 6.15 8.91 0.13
C LEU A 77 5.12 7.95 -0.47
N ALA A 78 4.57 8.31 -1.63
CA ALA A 78 3.59 7.52 -2.35
C ALA A 78 4.04 7.22 -3.78
N LEU A 79 3.84 5.96 -4.21
CA LEU A 79 4.10 5.51 -5.57
C LEU A 79 2.82 5.13 -6.31
N ASP A 80 2.87 5.24 -7.64
CA ASP A 80 1.95 4.48 -8.50
C ASP A 80 2.44 3.04 -8.64
N MET A 81 1.56 2.07 -8.39
CA MET A 81 1.81 0.68 -8.77
C MET A 81 1.85 0.54 -10.29
N GLU A 82 2.35 -0.59 -10.81
CA GLU A 82 2.41 -0.80 -12.26
C GLU A 82 1.02 -0.64 -12.89
N TYR A 83 0.96 -0.06 -14.08
CA TYR A 83 -0.26 0.28 -14.84
C TYR A 83 -1.24 1.24 -14.16
N HIS A 84 -0.83 1.94 -13.08
CA HIS A 84 -1.65 2.94 -12.39
C HIS A 84 -1.08 4.36 -12.50
N GLY A 85 -1.93 5.35 -12.29
CA GLY A 85 -1.55 6.76 -12.26
C GLY A 85 -0.75 7.21 -13.47
N GLU A 86 0.44 7.77 -13.25
CA GLU A 86 1.36 8.20 -14.34
C GLU A 86 2.05 7.02 -15.05
N ARG A 87 1.97 5.80 -14.51
CA ARG A 87 2.52 4.57 -15.10
C ARG A 87 1.49 3.81 -15.94
N LYS A 88 0.34 4.42 -16.19
CA LYS A 88 -0.75 3.79 -16.94
C LYS A 88 -0.32 3.55 -18.39
N VAL A 89 -0.55 2.33 -18.87
CA VAL A 89 -0.35 1.91 -20.26
C VAL A 89 -1.71 1.54 -20.86
N ASN A 90 -2.04 2.09 -22.01
CA ASN A 90 -3.32 1.81 -22.66
C ASN A 90 -3.49 0.31 -22.95
N GLY A 91 -4.61 -0.24 -22.54
CA GLY A 91 -4.94 -1.65 -22.77
C GLY A 91 -4.25 -2.62 -21.79
N ARG A 92 -3.48 -2.14 -20.81
CA ARG A 92 -2.87 -2.95 -19.74
C ARG A 92 -3.51 -2.66 -18.39
N ASP A 93 -3.55 -3.68 -17.55
CA ASP A 93 -4.02 -3.61 -16.16
C ASP A 93 -3.20 -4.60 -15.33
N ILE A 94 -3.03 -4.37 -14.05
CA ILE A 94 -2.34 -5.29 -13.14
C ILE A 94 -3.21 -6.49 -12.73
N LEU A 95 -4.50 -6.44 -13.04
CA LEU A 95 -5.47 -7.53 -12.85
C LEU A 95 -6.26 -7.71 -14.14
N SER A 96 -5.72 -8.52 -15.06
CA SER A 96 -6.25 -8.77 -16.40
C SER A 96 -6.38 -10.28 -16.67
N THR A 97 -6.77 -10.65 -17.86
CA THR A 97 -6.77 -12.06 -18.31
C THR A 97 -5.42 -12.49 -18.90
N ASP A 98 -4.45 -11.60 -18.97
CA ASP A 98 -3.04 -11.88 -19.28
C ASP A 98 -2.27 -12.05 -17.96
N LEU A 99 -2.39 -13.24 -17.36
CA LEU A 99 -1.82 -13.52 -16.05
C LEU A 99 -0.29 -13.52 -16.02
N GLU A 100 0.36 -13.68 -17.16
CA GLU A 100 1.83 -13.58 -17.25
C GLU A 100 2.26 -12.12 -17.15
N ASP A 101 1.61 -11.21 -17.86
CA ASP A 101 1.87 -9.76 -17.77
C ASP A 101 1.53 -9.24 -16.36
N ASP A 102 0.41 -9.67 -15.78
CA ASP A 102 0.02 -9.32 -14.41
C ASP A 102 1.08 -9.77 -13.39
N TYR A 103 1.60 -11.00 -13.51
CA TYR A 103 2.66 -11.53 -12.63
C TYR A 103 3.90 -10.63 -12.66
N TYR A 104 4.39 -10.26 -13.84
CA TYR A 104 5.54 -9.36 -13.96
C TYR A 104 5.24 -7.94 -13.47
N ALA A 105 4.02 -7.44 -13.65
CA ALA A 105 3.59 -6.15 -13.12
C ALA A 105 3.64 -6.10 -11.59
N PHE A 106 3.26 -7.20 -10.90
CA PHE A 106 3.43 -7.34 -9.46
C PHE A 106 4.89 -7.34 -9.05
N LEU A 107 5.75 -8.12 -9.71
CA LEU A 107 7.19 -8.16 -9.41
C LEU A 107 7.86 -6.79 -9.57
N GLN A 108 7.54 -6.07 -10.64
CA GLN A 108 8.02 -4.70 -10.84
C GLN A 108 7.52 -3.75 -9.75
N THR A 109 6.27 -3.90 -9.33
CA THR A 109 5.72 -3.08 -8.23
C THR A 109 6.46 -3.35 -6.91
N PHE A 110 6.84 -4.59 -6.62
CA PHE A 110 7.67 -4.92 -5.45
C PHE A 110 9.06 -4.29 -5.55
N GLU A 111 9.74 -4.45 -6.69
CA GLU A 111 11.07 -3.86 -6.93
C GLU A 111 11.04 -2.34 -6.73
N HIS A 112 10.09 -1.66 -7.37
CA HIS A 112 9.96 -0.21 -7.26
C HIS A 112 9.59 0.25 -5.84
N SER A 113 8.83 -0.55 -5.10
CA SER A 113 8.55 -0.29 -3.69
C SER A 113 9.81 -0.37 -2.82
N LEU A 114 10.67 -1.36 -3.07
CA LEU A 114 11.96 -1.49 -2.36
C LEU A 114 12.91 -0.34 -2.69
N LEU A 115 12.93 0.14 -3.95
CA LEU A 115 13.68 1.34 -4.33
C LEU A 115 13.18 2.60 -3.62
N ALA A 116 11.86 2.74 -3.48
CA ALA A 116 11.28 3.85 -2.73
C ALA A 116 11.68 3.82 -1.25
N LEU A 117 11.75 2.64 -0.66
CA LEU A 117 12.20 2.46 0.71
C LEU A 117 13.70 2.78 0.88
N GLN A 118 14.54 2.39 -0.06
CA GLN A 118 15.96 2.79 -0.09
C GLN A 118 16.11 4.31 -0.18
N PHE A 119 15.29 4.98 -1.01
CA PHE A 119 15.26 6.44 -1.10
C PHE A 119 14.88 7.06 0.25
N LEU A 120 13.86 6.55 0.96
CA LEU A 120 13.47 7.03 2.28
C LEU A 120 14.59 6.83 3.32
N GLU A 121 15.25 5.66 3.33
CA GLU A 121 16.38 5.37 4.24
C GLU A 121 17.56 6.35 4.05
N ALA A 122 17.85 6.71 2.79
CA ALA A 122 18.95 7.62 2.45
C ALA A 122 18.59 9.11 2.60
N HIS A 123 17.31 9.44 2.75
CA HIS A 123 16.86 10.83 2.69
C HIS A 123 17.11 11.57 4.02
N LYS A 124 17.95 12.60 4.01
CA LYS A 124 18.42 13.37 5.20
C LYS A 124 17.31 13.96 6.09
N ASN A 125 16.12 14.19 5.53
CA ASN A 125 14.99 14.72 6.29
C ASN A 125 14.12 13.63 6.88
N ILE A 126 14.46 12.34 6.71
CA ILE A 126 13.73 11.20 7.28
C ILE A 126 14.52 10.64 8.46
N ARG A 127 13.80 10.31 9.51
CA ARG A 127 14.37 9.80 10.75
C ARG A 127 14.74 8.33 10.57
N PRO A 128 16.00 7.96 10.78
CA PRO A 128 16.45 6.57 10.67
C PRO A 128 15.63 5.63 11.55
N GLY A 129 15.19 4.50 11.00
CA GLY A 129 14.42 3.49 11.72
C GLY A 129 12.95 3.85 12.00
N GLU A 130 12.47 5.03 11.59
CA GLU A 130 11.07 5.44 11.74
C GLU A 130 10.35 5.49 10.39
N ILE A 131 10.42 4.39 9.63
CA ILE A 131 9.65 4.20 8.39
C ILE A 131 8.49 3.26 8.70
N PHE A 132 7.29 3.71 8.37
CA PHE A 132 6.02 3.02 8.53
C PHE A 132 5.43 2.68 7.18
N PHE A 133 4.52 1.70 7.14
CA PHE A 133 3.80 1.32 5.93
C PHE A 133 2.30 1.49 6.08
N LEU A 134 1.65 1.98 5.01
CA LEU A 134 0.20 1.99 4.86
C LEU A 134 -0.18 1.55 3.46
N GLY A 135 -0.95 0.48 3.37
CA GLY A 135 -1.54 0.02 2.13
C GLY A 135 -3.06 -0.04 2.20
N VAL A 136 -3.72 0.28 1.08
CA VAL A 136 -5.18 0.22 0.97
C VAL A 136 -5.57 -0.78 -0.12
N SER A 137 -6.41 -1.78 0.21
CA SER A 137 -6.92 -2.78 -0.75
C SER A 137 -5.78 -3.47 -1.49
N LEU A 138 -5.67 -3.35 -2.81
CA LEU A 138 -4.54 -3.88 -3.59
C LEU A 138 -3.19 -3.43 -2.98
N GLY A 139 -3.08 -2.17 -2.55
CA GLY A 139 -1.89 -1.67 -1.87
C GLY A 139 -1.61 -2.36 -0.52
N ALA A 140 -2.63 -2.88 0.16
CA ALA A 140 -2.45 -3.69 1.37
C ALA A 140 -1.97 -5.11 1.04
N LEU A 141 -2.48 -5.72 -0.04
CA LEU A 141 -2.02 -7.03 -0.52
C LEU A 141 -0.54 -6.96 -0.93
N VAL A 142 -0.22 -6.07 -1.87
CA VAL A 142 1.15 -5.81 -2.35
C VAL A 142 2.06 -5.44 -1.18
N GLY A 143 1.59 -4.55 -0.32
CA GLY A 143 2.37 -4.06 0.81
C GLY A 143 2.67 -5.10 1.88
N THR A 144 1.86 -6.14 2.02
CA THR A 144 2.19 -7.28 2.89
C THR A 144 3.43 -8.01 2.37
N VAL A 145 3.52 -8.25 1.05
CA VAL A 145 4.71 -8.86 0.44
C VAL A 145 5.93 -7.95 0.56
N VAL A 146 5.76 -6.66 0.23
CA VAL A 146 6.82 -5.64 0.38
C VAL A 146 7.30 -5.55 1.84
N SER A 147 6.39 -5.63 2.81
CA SER A 147 6.73 -5.59 4.23
C SER A 147 7.59 -6.78 4.65
N ALA A 148 7.28 -7.96 4.16
CA ALA A 148 8.06 -9.16 4.40
C ALA A 148 9.47 -9.09 3.75
N LEU A 149 9.56 -8.54 2.54
CA LEU A 149 10.81 -8.36 1.81
C LEU A 149 11.70 -7.28 2.45
N TYR A 150 11.11 -6.17 2.87
CA TYR A 150 11.83 -5.06 3.48
C TYR A 150 12.27 -5.35 4.92
N GLY A 151 11.38 -5.91 5.75
CA GLY A 151 11.67 -6.40 7.11
C GLY A 151 12.04 -5.34 8.16
N LYS A 152 11.97 -4.03 7.85
CA LYS A 152 12.47 -2.95 8.72
C LYS A 152 11.42 -1.88 9.05
N PHE A 153 10.15 -2.09 8.69
CA PHE A 153 9.11 -1.13 9.07
C PHE A 153 8.97 -1.02 10.59
N LYS A 154 8.72 0.17 11.09
CA LYS A 154 8.43 0.44 12.51
C LYS A 154 6.99 0.02 12.87
N GLY A 155 6.06 0.08 11.92
CA GLY A 155 4.68 -0.34 12.03
C GLY A 155 4.04 -0.46 10.65
N ILE A 156 3.04 -1.34 10.51
CA ILE A 156 2.35 -1.66 9.27
C ILE A 156 0.85 -1.46 9.49
N ALA A 157 0.18 -0.72 8.60
CA ALA A 157 -1.27 -0.60 8.55
C ALA A 157 -1.81 -1.15 7.24
N LEU A 158 -2.74 -2.09 7.32
CA LEU A 158 -3.39 -2.74 6.19
C LEU A 158 -4.89 -2.41 6.23
N VAL A 159 -5.35 -1.63 5.26
CA VAL A 159 -6.75 -1.20 5.18
C VAL A 159 -7.46 -1.99 4.09
N VAL A 160 -8.55 -2.67 4.44
CA VAL A 160 -9.33 -3.59 3.59
C VAL A 160 -8.43 -4.56 2.80
N GLY A 161 -7.44 -5.12 3.50
CA GLY A 161 -6.47 -6.06 2.98
C GLY A 161 -6.81 -7.51 3.32
N GLY A 162 -6.12 -8.44 2.65
CA GLY A 162 -6.27 -9.88 2.87
C GLY A 162 -5.11 -10.66 2.25
N GLY A 163 -5.19 -11.97 2.30
CA GLY A 163 -4.28 -12.92 1.66
C GLY A 163 -5.05 -14.13 1.14
N ASN A 164 -4.35 -15.14 0.64
CA ASN A 164 -4.91 -16.32 0.01
C ASN A 164 -5.50 -16.02 -1.38
N ILE A 165 -4.63 -16.05 -2.39
CA ILE A 165 -5.01 -15.78 -3.79
C ILE A 165 -6.09 -16.75 -4.29
N GLU A 166 -6.10 -18.01 -3.82
CA GLU A 166 -7.13 -18.99 -4.24
C GLU A 166 -8.52 -18.57 -3.79
N ILE A 167 -8.68 -18.15 -2.53
CA ILE A 167 -9.97 -17.62 -2.01
C ILE A 167 -10.32 -16.32 -2.75
N LEU A 168 -9.35 -15.40 -2.90
CA LEU A 168 -9.57 -14.12 -3.57
C LEU A 168 -10.09 -14.33 -5.01
N PHE A 169 -9.45 -15.19 -5.80
CA PHE A 169 -9.87 -15.45 -7.17
C PHE A 169 -11.17 -16.26 -7.27
N THR A 170 -11.48 -17.06 -6.26
CA THR A 170 -12.73 -17.84 -6.22
C THR A 170 -13.94 -16.99 -5.84
N GLU A 171 -13.80 -16.08 -4.87
CA GLU A 171 -14.94 -15.46 -4.19
C GLU A 171 -15.09 -13.96 -4.46
N SER A 172 -13.99 -13.24 -4.81
CA SER A 172 -14.07 -11.79 -5.02
C SER A 172 -15.09 -11.40 -6.08
N MET A 173 -15.85 -10.34 -5.78
CA MET A 173 -16.81 -9.72 -6.70
C MET A 173 -16.20 -8.53 -7.47
N LEU A 174 -14.90 -8.32 -7.41
CA LEU A 174 -14.21 -7.32 -8.24
C LEU A 174 -14.31 -7.70 -9.72
N ASP A 175 -14.81 -6.81 -10.57
CA ASP A 175 -15.06 -7.09 -11.98
C ASP A 175 -13.88 -7.71 -12.72
N SER A 176 -12.64 -7.19 -12.47
CA SER A 176 -11.44 -7.77 -13.08
C SER A 176 -11.20 -9.22 -12.65
N ILE A 177 -11.38 -9.54 -11.36
CA ILE A 177 -11.25 -10.92 -10.86
C ILE A 177 -12.37 -11.81 -11.37
N VAL A 178 -13.59 -11.30 -11.47
CA VAL A 178 -14.72 -12.04 -12.10
C VAL A 178 -14.37 -12.40 -13.55
N ASN A 179 -13.80 -11.46 -14.31
CA ASN A 179 -13.37 -11.68 -15.69
C ASN A 179 -12.23 -12.71 -15.78
N ILE A 180 -11.22 -12.62 -14.89
CA ILE A 180 -10.13 -13.61 -14.79
C ILE A 180 -10.71 -14.99 -14.51
N ARG A 181 -11.59 -15.10 -13.51
CA ARG A 181 -12.26 -16.37 -13.15
C ARG A 181 -13.05 -16.97 -14.31
N TYR A 182 -13.76 -16.13 -15.08
CA TYR A 182 -14.49 -16.58 -16.27
C TYR A 182 -13.54 -17.10 -17.35
N ASP A 183 -12.44 -16.39 -17.63
CA ASP A 183 -11.44 -16.77 -18.62
C ASP A 183 -10.73 -18.08 -18.25
N LEU A 184 -10.34 -18.24 -16.99
CA LEU A 184 -9.75 -19.48 -16.46
C LEU A 184 -10.68 -20.68 -16.64
N ARG A 185 -11.98 -20.51 -16.33
CA ARG A 185 -13.00 -21.56 -16.54
C ARG A 185 -13.11 -21.94 -18.01
N LYS A 186 -13.13 -20.95 -18.91
CA LYS A 186 -13.19 -21.18 -20.36
C LYS A 186 -11.96 -21.94 -20.88
N LYS A 187 -10.79 -21.69 -20.31
CA LYS A 187 -9.53 -22.34 -20.64
C LYS A 187 -9.33 -23.69 -19.91
N ASN A 188 -10.26 -24.10 -19.04
CA ASN A 188 -10.14 -25.26 -18.14
C ASN A 188 -8.90 -25.22 -17.25
N ILE A 189 -8.49 -24.04 -16.78
CA ILE A 189 -7.37 -23.85 -15.86
C ILE A 189 -7.93 -23.72 -14.44
N PRO A 190 -7.55 -24.62 -13.49
CA PRO A 190 -7.98 -24.54 -12.11
C PRO A 190 -7.35 -23.30 -11.41
N ILE A 191 -8.14 -22.58 -10.61
CA ILE A 191 -7.66 -21.41 -9.85
C ILE A 191 -6.48 -21.78 -8.94
N ARG A 192 -6.51 -22.97 -8.33
CA ARG A 192 -5.43 -23.47 -7.48
C ARG A 192 -4.07 -23.56 -8.20
N ASP A 193 -4.07 -23.80 -9.51
CA ASP A 193 -2.83 -23.88 -10.30
C ASP A 193 -2.21 -22.49 -10.43
N ILE A 194 -3.05 -21.46 -10.62
CA ILE A 194 -2.62 -20.05 -10.60
C ILE A 194 -2.16 -19.65 -9.20
N ALA A 195 -2.90 -19.98 -8.15
CA ALA A 195 -2.50 -19.71 -6.76
C ALA A 195 -1.15 -20.37 -6.42
N THR A 196 -0.90 -21.57 -6.94
CA THR A 196 0.38 -22.26 -6.78
C THR A 196 1.51 -21.55 -7.53
N ALA A 197 1.27 -21.17 -8.78
CA ALA A 197 2.24 -20.42 -9.60
C ALA A 197 2.55 -19.03 -9.03
N TRP A 198 1.57 -18.36 -8.43
CA TRP A 198 1.67 -17.03 -7.83
C TRP A 198 1.99 -17.05 -6.34
N LYS A 199 2.44 -18.16 -5.80
CA LYS A 199 2.71 -18.33 -4.36
C LYS A 199 3.57 -17.23 -3.76
N GLU A 200 4.56 -16.74 -4.49
CA GLU A 200 5.44 -15.66 -4.01
C GLU A 200 4.78 -14.27 -4.05
N LEU A 201 3.69 -14.11 -4.81
CA LEU A 201 2.87 -12.90 -4.82
C LEU A 201 1.81 -12.92 -3.72
N ASP A 202 1.52 -14.10 -3.13
CA ASP A 202 0.44 -14.24 -2.16
C ASP A 202 0.83 -13.63 -0.80
N PRO A 203 0.07 -12.61 -0.34
CA PRO A 203 0.26 -12.02 0.98
C PRO A 203 0.23 -13.04 2.13
N LEU A 204 -0.52 -14.14 1.98
CA LEU A 204 -0.62 -15.18 2.99
C LEU A 204 0.76 -15.79 3.33
N HIS A 205 1.54 -16.15 2.29
CA HIS A 205 2.87 -16.72 2.48
C HIS A 205 3.93 -15.69 2.91
N ALA A 206 3.75 -14.43 2.49
CA ALA A 206 4.62 -13.35 2.91
C ALA A 206 4.40 -12.99 4.39
N ALA A 207 3.16 -13.01 4.86
CA ALA A 207 2.77 -12.65 6.22
C ALA A 207 3.46 -13.47 7.31
N GLU A 208 3.76 -14.75 7.03
CA GLU A 208 4.50 -15.62 7.97
C GLU A 208 5.90 -15.10 8.31
N LYS A 209 6.51 -14.29 7.43
CA LYS A 209 7.82 -13.68 7.61
C LYS A 209 7.78 -12.39 8.41
N ILE A 210 6.59 -11.81 8.63
CA ILE A 210 6.42 -10.62 9.46
C ILE A 210 6.33 -11.06 10.92
N THR A 211 7.45 -10.95 11.65
CA THR A 211 7.59 -11.53 13.01
C THR A 211 7.71 -10.48 14.11
N ASN A 212 8.27 -9.31 13.83
CA ASN A 212 8.62 -8.32 14.86
C ASN A 212 7.93 -6.96 14.71
N THR A 213 7.44 -6.63 13.51
CA THR A 213 6.83 -5.34 13.23
C THR A 213 5.33 -5.36 13.57
N PRO A 214 4.81 -4.50 14.45
CA PRO A 214 3.39 -4.44 14.75
C PRO A 214 2.54 -4.19 13.50
N VAL A 215 1.44 -4.95 13.35
CA VAL A 215 0.53 -4.90 12.21
C VAL A 215 -0.87 -4.54 12.67
N PHE A 216 -1.45 -3.50 12.08
CA PHE A 216 -2.81 -3.01 12.34
C PHE A 216 -3.68 -3.23 11.11
N LEU A 217 -4.74 -4.00 11.24
CA LEU A 217 -5.69 -4.27 10.16
C LEU A 217 -7.00 -3.49 10.41
N TYR A 218 -7.52 -2.87 9.36
CA TYR A 218 -8.77 -2.10 9.37
C TYR A 218 -9.68 -2.64 8.29
N ASN A 219 -10.62 -3.53 8.61
CA ASN A 219 -11.38 -4.28 7.61
C ASN A 219 -12.90 -4.14 7.78
N ALA A 220 -13.63 -4.42 6.72
CA ALA A 220 -15.09 -4.34 6.64
C ALA A 220 -15.73 -5.71 6.84
N THR A 221 -16.85 -5.76 7.58
CA THR A 221 -17.58 -7.02 7.84
C THR A 221 -18.41 -7.51 6.66
N GLN A 222 -18.62 -6.67 5.64
CA GLN A 222 -19.41 -6.97 4.44
C GLN A 222 -18.58 -6.77 3.16
N ASP A 223 -17.27 -6.99 3.26
CA ASP A 223 -16.36 -6.85 2.12
C ASP A 223 -16.53 -8.02 1.15
N THR A 224 -16.96 -7.74 -0.07
CA THR A 224 -17.08 -8.70 -1.16
C THR A 224 -15.98 -8.56 -2.21
N ILE A 225 -15.14 -7.55 -2.10
CA ILE A 225 -13.99 -7.30 -2.99
C ILE A 225 -12.75 -8.03 -2.49
N VAL A 226 -12.42 -7.84 -1.20
CA VAL A 226 -11.49 -8.68 -0.47
C VAL A 226 -12.32 -9.48 0.55
N PRO A 227 -12.68 -10.72 0.26
CA PRO A 227 -13.53 -11.54 1.13
C PRO A 227 -13.03 -11.56 2.58
N VAL A 228 -13.94 -11.57 3.54
CA VAL A 228 -13.62 -11.57 4.98
C VAL A 228 -12.67 -12.73 5.32
N GLU A 229 -12.84 -13.89 4.68
CA GLU A 229 -11.99 -15.06 4.81
C GLU A 229 -10.53 -14.77 4.44
N CYS A 230 -10.30 -13.98 3.39
CA CYS A 230 -8.94 -13.53 3.00
C CYS A 230 -8.28 -12.72 4.12
N THR A 231 -9.05 -11.85 4.79
CA THR A 231 -8.55 -11.06 5.94
C THR A 231 -8.24 -11.96 7.13
N LEU A 232 -9.12 -12.91 7.44
CA LEU A 232 -8.94 -13.83 8.57
C LEU A 232 -7.74 -14.75 8.37
N GLU A 233 -7.53 -15.27 7.15
CA GLU A 233 -6.35 -16.08 6.82
C GLU A 233 -5.06 -15.27 6.94
N LEU A 234 -5.04 -14.04 6.40
CA LEU A 234 -3.90 -13.13 6.56
C LEU A 234 -3.61 -12.84 8.03
N TYR A 235 -4.66 -12.51 8.80
CA TYR A 235 -4.51 -12.24 10.24
C TYR A 235 -3.90 -13.44 10.98
N LYS A 236 -4.35 -14.66 10.69
CA LYS A 236 -3.79 -15.88 11.31
C LYS A 236 -2.30 -16.07 10.94
N ALA A 237 -1.93 -15.81 9.69
CA ALA A 237 -0.57 -16.03 9.18
C ALA A 237 0.47 -15.05 9.74
N ILE A 238 0.10 -13.79 10.01
CA ILE A 238 1.01 -12.81 10.62
C ILE A 238 1.47 -13.31 11.99
N ARG A 239 2.78 -13.35 12.22
CA ARG A 239 3.39 -13.82 13.48
C ARG A 239 3.77 -12.69 14.44
N ALA A 240 3.86 -11.47 13.94
CA ALA A 240 4.13 -10.26 14.74
C ALA A 240 2.97 -9.89 15.67
N PRO A 241 3.18 -9.00 16.65
CA PRO A 241 2.10 -8.34 17.35
C PRO A 241 1.11 -7.73 16.34
N LYS A 242 -0.17 -8.03 16.49
CA LYS A 242 -1.18 -7.63 15.51
C LYS A 242 -2.50 -7.30 16.18
N GLU A 243 -3.19 -6.33 15.58
CA GLU A 243 -4.54 -5.93 15.97
C GLU A 243 -5.41 -5.85 14.73
N ILE A 244 -6.69 -6.17 14.88
CA ILE A 244 -7.69 -6.01 13.84
C ILE A 244 -8.89 -5.23 14.35
N GLN A 245 -9.27 -4.20 13.61
CA GLN A 245 -10.49 -3.45 13.85
C GLN A 245 -11.47 -3.71 12.72
N TRP A 246 -12.65 -4.22 13.07
CA TRP A 246 -13.74 -4.44 12.14
C TRP A 246 -14.71 -3.27 12.13
N PHE A 247 -15.16 -2.90 10.95
CA PHE A 247 -16.18 -1.88 10.73
C PHE A 247 -17.38 -2.50 10.04
N HIS A 248 -18.56 -2.15 10.47
CA HIS A 248 -19.78 -2.58 9.79
C HIS A 248 -19.93 -1.79 8.49
N GLY A 249 -19.72 -2.45 7.34
CA GLY A 249 -19.77 -1.84 6.01
C GLY A 249 -19.05 -2.68 4.96
N GLU A 250 -18.92 -2.08 3.79
CA GLU A 250 -18.35 -2.67 2.59
C GLU A 250 -16.89 -2.22 2.38
N HIS A 251 -16.27 -2.67 1.28
CA HIS A 251 -14.87 -2.42 0.90
C HIS A 251 -14.44 -0.95 0.90
N ASN A 252 -15.35 -0.02 0.68
CA ASN A 252 -15.07 1.42 0.54
C ASN A 252 -14.95 2.18 1.88
N LEU A 253 -14.88 1.51 3.01
CA LEU A 253 -14.90 2.11 4.36
C LEU A 253 -13.88 3.23 4.57
N PHE A 254 -12.72 3.17 3.94
CA PHE A 254 -11.64 4.15 4.12
C PHE A 254 -11.95 5.53 3.52
N TYR A 255 -12.91 5.62 2.59
CA TYR A 255 -13.43 6.89 2.07
C TYR A 255 -14.48 7.53 2.98
N LEU A 256 -15.01 6.79 3.96
CA LEU A 256 -16.13 7.23 4.77
C LEU A 256 -15.63 7.88 6.07
N PRO A 257 -15.82 9.21 6.23
CA PRO A 257 -15.30 9.97 7.40
C PRO A 257 -15.76 9.41 8.75
N ARG A 258 -16.94 8.78 8.79
CA ARG A 258 -17.50 8.19 10.03
C ARG A 258 -16.60 7.12 10.67
N TYR A 259 -15.75 6.46 9.90
CA TYR A 259 -14.86 5.41 10.41
C TYR A 259 -13.51 5.93 10.89
N GLN A 260 -13.15 7.17 10.52
CA GLN A 260 -11.92 7.84 10.95
C GLN A 260 -10.64 7.00 10.74
N VAL A 261 -10.60 6.21 9.66
CA VAL A 261 -9.47 5.30 9.39
C VAL A 261 -8.13 6.02 9.36
N PRO A 262 -7.97 7.17 8.68
CA PRO A 262 -6.71 7.91 8.71
C PRO A 262 -6.27 8.28 10.14
N GLN A 263 -7.18 8.81 10.95
CA GLN A 263 -6.90 9.18 12.34
C GLN A 263 -6.39 7.97 13.15
N LYS A 264 -7.11 6.83 13.07
CA LYS A 264 -6.76 5.60 13.80
C LYS A 264 -5.39 5.06 13.41
N VAL A 265 -5.06 5.05 12.12
CA VAL A 265 -3.74 4.62 11.62
C VAL A 265 -2.64 5.46 12.25
N PHE A 266 -2.75 6.79 12.20
CA PHE A 266 -1.71 7.67 12.75
C PHE A 266 -1.67 7.70 14.28
N GLU A 267 -2.77 7.40 14.98
CA GLU A 267 -2.76 7.18 16.44
C GLU A 267 -1.93 5.95 16.81
N CYS A 268 -2.14 4.82 16.13
CA CYS A 268 -1.33 3.62 16.33
C CYS A 268 0.16 3.87 16.01
N PHE A 269 0.46 4.54 14.90
CA PHE A 269 1.85 4.83 14.53
C PHE A 269 2.52 5.81 15.49
N ALA A 270 1.80 6.79 15.99
CA ALA A 270 2.33 7.72 17.00
C ALA A 270 2.67 7.02 18.33
N ALA A 271 1.91 6.00 18.71
CA ALA A 271 2.17 5.21 19.91
C ALA A 271 3.43 4.30 19.82
N LEU A 272 3.95 4.07 18.61
CA LEU A 272 5.17 3.27 18.39
C LEU A 272 6.47 4.11 18.33
N ARG A 273 6.35 5.43 18.47
CA ARG A 273 7.50 6.37 18.34
C ARG A 273 8.27 6.54 19.63
#